data_6d5881f0584c8e0e87f3c64414f1695f
#
_entry.id   6d5881f0584c8e0e87f3c64414f1695f
#
_cell.length_a   1.000
_cell.length_b   1.000
_cell.length_c   1.000
_cell.angle_alpha   90.00
_cell.angle_beta   90.00
_cell.angle_gamma   90.00
#
_symmetry.space_group_name_H-M   'P 1'
#
loop_
_entity.id
_entity.type
_entity.pdbx_description
1 polymer ?
#
loop_
_entity_poly.entity_id
_entity_poly.type
_entity_poly.pdbx_seq_one_letter_code
_entity_poly.pdbx_strand_id
1 'polypeptide(L)'
;VAISFFQMDDTGYWRSPKTNDRLKKKIPAIDPNQKFNRQSSTGRNQDSAEVPHSQRGSQRHLSDMITKTDESRFLVWVDAVGGYLVCTSDEVVLGQAVPESHVDIPILGDLARKHLKLNRTSSGYLLEPFGYVTVNGLVITEKTLLRDGDLINLTGGIEIRFSKAHPLSATARLDFQSTHRTQPWSDAVLLMAESCVLGPNLRNHVVCRNWSEDIVFFRKNKQLFCKSLGAISVDGRPISGKTEVRNNSHIEGEDFSMTLEPLTS
;
A
#
# COMPACT_ATOMS: atom_id res chain seq x y z
N VAL A 1 28.83 17.68 14.07
CA VAL A 1 27.42 17.71 14.44
C VAL A 1 26.98 19.16 14.48
N ALA A 2 26.33 19.63 13.42
CA ALA A 2 25.81 21.00 13.36
C ALA A 2 24.30 20.93 13.68
N ILE A 3 23.91 21.48 14.80
CA ILE A 3 22.51 21.61 15.21
C ILE A 3 22.03 22.94 14.60
N SER A 4 21.15 22.86 13.59
CA SER A 4 20.47 24.04 13.04
C SER A 4 19.31 24.40 13.93
N PHE A 5 19.41 25.56 14.58
CA PHE A 5 18.30 26.15 15.33
C PHE A 5 17.37 26.93 14.38
N PHE A 6 16.10 26.53 14.33
CA PHE A 6 15.06 27.38 13.76
C PHE A 6 14.78 28.54 14.70
N GLN A 7 14.72 29.76 14.19
CA GLN A 7 14.29 30.95 14.96
C GLN A 7 12.88 31.38 14.52
N MET A 8 12.06 31.67 15.52
CA MET A 8 10.71 32.22 15.35
C MET A 8 10.82 33.74 15.16
N ASP A 9 10.17 34.29 14.14
CA ASP A 9 10.11 35.73 13.92
C ASP A 9 9.00 36.38 14.77
N ASP A 10 9.03 37.70 14.86
CA ASP A 10 8.09 38.47 15.67
C ASP A 10 6.62 38.40 15.22
N THR A 11 6.33 37.68 14.13
CA THR A 11 5.00 37.41 13.60
C THR A 11 4.53 35.99 13.87
N GLY A 12 5.34 35.14 14.55
CA GLY A 12 4.99 33.79 14.96
C GLY A 12 5.22 32.72 13.87
N TYR A 13 5.95 33.03 12.80
CA TYR A 13 6.29 32.06 11.74
C TYR A 13 7.73 31.55 11.85
N TRP A 14 7.91 30.24 11.65
CA TRP A 14 9.23 29.61 11.60
C TRP A 14 9.92 29.85 10.25
N ARG A 15 11.11 30.41 10.24
CA ARG A 15 11.93 30.59 9.03
C ARG A 15 13.19 29.76 9.08
N SER A 16 13.51 29.16 7.93
CA SER A 16 14.75 28.44 7.68
C SER A 16 15.91 29.41 7.47
N PRO A 17 17.14 29.13 7.95
CA PRO A 17 18.30 29.96 7.65
C PRO A 17 18.58 30.00 6.15
N LYS A 18 18.90 31.18 5.62
CA LYS A 18 19.25 31.38 4.20
C LYS A 18 20.48 30.55 3.83
N THR A 19 20.29 29.57 2.94
CA THR A 19 21.40 28.81 2.35
C THR A 19 22.20 29.68 1.42
N ASN A 20 23.51 29.70 1.64
CA ASN A 20 24.51 30.43 0.88
C ASN A 20 24.68 29.83 -0.52
N ASP A 21 24.43 30.63 -1.55
CA ASP A 21 24.40 30.30 -2.97
C ASP A 21 25.84 30.23 -3.54
N ARG A 22 26.53 29.11 -3.34
CA ARG A 22 27.80 28.80 -4.06
C ARG A 22 27.94 27.30 -4.19
N LEU A 23 27.43 26.73 -5.31
CA LEU A 23 27.99 25.53 -5.99
C LEU A 23 27.08 25.15 -7.17
N LYS A 24 27.06 26.00 -8.20
CA LYS A 24 26.57 25.58 -9.55
C LYS A 24 27.71 24.79 -10.23
N LYS A 25 27.68 23.45 -10.14
CA LYS A 25 28.44 22.60 -11.05
C LYS A 25 27.59 22.35 -12.29
N LYS A 26 28.14 22.75 -13.46
CA LYS A 26 27.59 22.50 -14.81
C LYS A 26 27.46 21.01 -15.06
N ILE A 27 26.26 20.59 -15.47
CA ILE A 27 25.96 19.28 -16.04
C ILE A 27 26.19 19.42 -17.56
N PRO A 28 26.96 18.55 -18.24
CA PRO A 28 27.11 18.59 -19.69
C PRO A 28 25.83 18.08 -20.38
N ALA A 29 25.44 18.77 -21.46
CA ALA A 29 24.28 18.44 -22.29
C ALA A 29 24.54 17.14 -23.06
N ILE A 30 23.55 16.25 -23.07
CA ILE A 30 23.54 15.01 -23.87
C ILE A 30 23.01 15.35 -25.26
N ASP A 31 23.79 14.97 -26.29
CA ASP A 31 23.50 15.16 -27.72
C ASP A 31 22.38 14.18 -28.18
N PRO A 32 21.27 14.65 -28.81
CA PRO A 32 20.15 13.79 -29.17
C PRO A 32 20.33 12.97 -30.45
N ASN A 33 21.52 12.89 -31.04
CA ASN A 33 21.73 12.29 -32.37
C ASN A 33 22.61 11.02 -32.42
N GLN A 34 22.66 10.20 -31.41
CA GLN A 34 23.34 8.89 -31.52
C GLN A 34 22.42 7.81 -32.10
N LYS A 35 22.58 7.55 -33.40
CA LYS A 35 21.94 6.44 -34.13
C LYS A 35 22.54 5.09 -33.71
N PHE A 36 21.75 4.23 -33.11
CA PHE A 36 22.13 2.83 -32.89
C PHE A 36 21.99 2.01 -34.16
N ASN A 37 23.08 1.42 -34.56
CA ASN A 37 23.20 0.55 -35.73
C ASN A 37 22.69 -0.85 -35.39
N ARG A 38 21.65 -1.31 -36.11
CA ARG A 38 21.16 -2.70 -36.06
C ARG A 38 22.01 -3.54 -37.00
N GLN A 39 22.75 -4.49 -36.47
CA GLN A 39 23.26 -5.61 -37.29
C GLN A 39 22.33 -6.83 -37.13
N SER A 40 21.75 -7.20 -38.26
CA SER A 40 21.00 -8.43 -38.47
C SER A 40 21.99 -9.57 -38.79
N SER A 41 21.89 -10.70 -38.10
CA SER A 41 22.49 -11.94 -38.55
C SER A 41 21.41 -13.03 -38.61
N THR A 42 21.10 -13.41 -39.85
CA THR A 42 20.35 -14.59 -40.23
C THR A 42 21.20 -15.84 -40.04
N GLY A 43 20.66 -16.83 -39.35
CA GLY A 43 21.22 -18.17 -39.26
C GLY A 43 20.12 -19.21 -39.15
N ARG A 44 19.88 -19.88 -40.29
CA ARG A 44 18.93 -20.97 -40.47
C ARG A 44 19.66 -22.26 -40.06
N ASN A 45 19.05 -23.10 -39.19
CA ASN A 45 19.20 -24.56 -39.26
C ASN A 45 17.96 -25.24 -38.66
N GLN A 46 17.40 -26.09 -39.49
CA GLN A 46 16.40 -27.10 -39.15
C GLN A 46 17.12 -28.25 -38.44
N ASP A 47 16.55 -28.83 -37.41
CA ASP A 47 16.53 -30.27 -37.21
C ASP A 47 15.41 -30.66 -36.22
N SER A 48 14.72 -31.71 -36.61
CA SER A 48 13.57 -32.34 -35.98
C SER A 48 14.03 -33.27 -34.86
N ALA A 49 13.40 -33.24 -33.68
CA ALA A 49 13.31 -34.39 -32.78
C ALA A 49 12.25 -34.21 -31.68
N GLU A 50 11.28 -35.07 -31.72
CA GLU A 50 10.50 -35.74 -30.67
C GLU A 50 10.07 -35.01 -29.39
N VAL A 51 8.74 -35.01 -29.21
CA VAL A 51 7.96 -34.61 -28.03
C VAL A 51 7.95 -35.74 -26.99
N PRO A 52 8.20 -35.48 -25.72
CA PRO A 52 7.62 -36.26 -24.66
C PRO A 52 6.51 -35.48 -23.92
N HIS A 53 5.35 -36.10 -23.82
CA HIS A 53 4.23 -35.69 -23.01
C HIS A 53 4.61 -35.52 -21.53
N SER A 54 4.54 -34.29 -21.00
CA SER A 54 4.36 -34.03 -19.57
C SER A 54 3.70 -32.65 -19.38
N GLN A 55 2.42 -32.56 -19.70
CA GLN A 55 1.59 -31.39 -19.37
C GLN A 55 0.53 -31.77 -18.34
N ARG A 56 0.91 -31.93 -17.07
CA ARG A 56 -0.05 -31.97 -15.95
C ARG A 56 0.36 -31.19 -14.69
N GLY A 57 1.50 -30.53 -14.68
CA GLY A 57 1.98 -29.79 -13.50
C GLY A 57 1.73 -28.27 -13.49
N SER A 58 1.61 -27.64 -14.67
CA SER A 58 1.57 -26.17 -14.77
C SER A 58 0.20 -25.53 -14.54
N GLN A 59 -0.91 -26.24 -14.76
CA GLN A 59 -2.23 -25.62 -14.62
C GLN A 59 -2.70 -25.45 -13.17
N ARG A 60 -2.25 -26.31 -12.25
CA ARG A 60 -2.60 -26.16 -10.82
C ARG A 60 -1.90 -24.97 -10.15
N HIS A 61 -0.70 -24.63 -10.60
CA HIS A 61 0.07 -23.53 -10.01
C HIS A 61 -0.43 -22.14 -10.44
N LEU A 62 -0.99 -22.04 -11.65
CA LEU A 62 -1.59 -20.79 -12.15
C LEU A 62 -2.96 -20.51 -11.50
N SER A 63 -3.80 -21.54 -11.30
CA SER A 63 -5.10 -21.38 -10.64
C SER A 63 -4.95 -21.03 -9.16
N ASP A 64 -3.94 -21.58 -8.47
CA ASP A 64 -3.65 -21.24 -7.08
C ASP A 64 -3.10 -19.81 -6.92
N MET A 65 -2.43 -19.26 -7.93
CA MET A 65 -1.96 -17.87 -7.93
C MET A 65 -3.09 -16.86 -8.20
N ILE A 66 -4.07 -17.20 -9.04
CA ILE A 66 -5.21 -16.33 -9.37
C ILE A 66 -6.17 -16.24 -8.18
N THR A 67 -6.46 -17.36 -7.51
CA THR A 67 -7.34 -17.38 -6.32
C THR A 67 -6.71 -16.74 -5.09
N LYS A 68 -5.38 -16.65 -5.00
CA LYS A 68 -4.68 -16.08 -3.85
C LYS A 68 -4.73 -14.55 -3.80
N THR A 69 -4.95 -13.87 -4.92
CA THR A 69 -4.98 -12.42 -4.99
C THR A 69 -6.30 -11.84 -4.49
N ASP A 70 -7.42 -12.48 -4.78
CA ASP A 70 -8.76 -11.96 -4.45
C ASP A 70 -9.13 -12.11 -2.97
N GLU A 71 -8.64 -13.15 -2.28
CA GLU A 71 -8.88 -13.32 -0.84
C GLU A 71 -7.98 -12.44 0.06
N SER A 72 -6.93 -11.86 -0.50
CA SER A 72 -5.95 -11.08 0.26
C SER A 72 -6.27 -9.58 0.33
N ARG A 73 -7.28 -9.12 -0.41
CA ARG A 73 -7.65 -7.69 -0.50
C ARG A 73 -9.17 -7.52 -0.48
N PHE A 74 -9.61 -6.47 0.19
CA PHE A 74 -11.01 -6.06 0.23
C PHE A 74 -11.11 -4.58 0.59
N LEU A 75 -12.27 -3.97 0.35
CA LEU A 75 -12.57 -2.62 0.82
C LEU A 75 -13.33 -2.69 2.14
N VAL A 76 -13.10 -1.71 2.99
CA VAL A 76 -13.91 -1.43 4.17
C VAL A 76 -14.44 -0.01 4.03
N TRP A 77 -15.75 0.11 3.92
CA TRP A 77 -16.46 1.38 3.93
C TRP A 77 -16.98 1.64 5.34
N VAL A 78 -16.54 2.73 5.95
CA VAL A 78 -16.93 3.14 7.30
C VAL A 78 -17.73 4.42 7.18
N ASP A 79 -19.02 4.36 7.54
CA ASP A 79 -19.93 5.49 7.39
C ASP A 79 -19.42 6.73 8.12
N ALA A 80 -19.50 7.88 7.45
CA ALA A 80 -19.00 9.17 7.91
C ALA A 80 -17.50 9.25 8.26
N VAL A 81 -16.72 8.21 7.93
CA VAL A 81 -15.26 8.17 8.16
C VAL A 81 -14.48 8.04 6.87
N GLY A 82 -14.83 7.05 6.02
CA GLY A 82 -14.19 6.87 4.71
C GLY A 82 -14.06 5.43 4.26
N GLY A 83 -13.43 5.24 3.09
CA GLY A 83 -13.17 3.96 2.45
C GLY A 83 -11.70 3.55 2.56
N TYR A 84 -11.44 2.29 2.87
CA TYR A 84 -10.09 1.77 3.07
C TYR A 84 -9.86 0.52 2.26
N LEU A 85 -8.79 0.53 1.43
CA LEU A 85 -8.31 -0.68 0.79
C LEU A 85 -7.47 -1.46 1.81
N VAL A 86 -7.91 -2.65 2.18
CA VAL A 86 -7.20 -3.54 3.10
C VAL A 86 -6.41 -4.57 2.32
N CYS A 87 -5.10 -4.63 2.55
CA CYS A 87 -4.19 -5.65 2.03
C CYS A 87 -3.69 -6.50 3.19
N THR A 88 -3.89 -7.81 3.12
CA THR A 88 -3.54 -8.74 4.21
C THR A 88 -2.28 -9.57 3.93
N SER A 89 -1.73 -9.49 2.72
CA SER A 89 -0.48 -10.17 2.35
C SER A 89 0.73 -9.52 3.01
N ASP A 90 1.79 -10.32 3.22
CA ASP A 90 3.07 -9.81 3.69
C ASP A 90 3.84 -9.07 2.60
N GLU A 91 3.64 -9.45 1.34
CA GLU A 91 4.14 -8.76 0.17
C GLU A 91 3.00 -8.05 -0.54
N VAL A 92 3.16 -6.76 -0.80
CA VAL A 92 2.17 -5.91 -1.45
C VAL A 92 2.85 -5.08 -2.53
N VAL A 93 2.36 -5.16 -3.76
CA VAL A 93 2.90 -4.44 -4.91
C VAL A 93 2.02 -3.24 -5.24
N LEU A 94 2.64 -2.07 -5.36
CA LEU A 94 2.02 -0.85 -5.88
C LEU A 94 2.38 -0.66 -7.35
N GLY A 95 1.44 -0.14 -8.13
CA GLY A 95 1.69 0.20 -9.52
C GLY A 95 0.51 0.86 -10.20
N GLN A 96 0.64 1.04 -11.50
CA GLN A 96 -0.37 1.71 -12.31
C GLN A 96 -1.67 0.88 -12.38
N ALA A 97 -2.79 1.57 -12.24
CA ALA A 97 -4.13 1.01 -12.39
C ALA A 97 -4.45 0.81 -13.88
N VAL A 98 -3.89 -0.22 -14.48
CA VAL A 98 -4.20 -0.64 -15.86
C VAL A 98 -4.60 -2.11 -15.86
N PRO A 99 -5.42 -2.53 -16.83
CA PRO A 99 -5.74 -3.95 -17.00
C PRO A 99 -4.45 -4.79 -17.01
N GLU A 100 -4.50 -5.98 -16.42
CA GLU A 100 -3.37 -6.93 -16.38
C GLU A 100 -2.13 -6.46 -15.61
N SER A 101 -2.20 -5.38 -14.84
CA SER A 101 -1.06 -4.96 -14.00
C SER A 101 -0.77 -5.95 -12.87
N HIS A 102 -1.80 -6.68 -12.41
CA HIS A 102 -1.74 -7.64 -11.29
C HIS A 102 -0.98 -7.08 -10.08
N VAL A 103 -1.35 -5.87 -9.67
CA VAL A 103 -0.82 -5.21 -8.47
C VAL A 103 -1.86 -5.19 -7.36
N ASP A 104 -1.38 -5.17 -6.11
CA ASP A 104 -2.25 -5.18 -4.94
C ASP A 104 -2.84 -3.80 -4.66
N ILE A 105 -2.08 -2.74 -4.94
CA ILE A 105 -2.50 -1.35 -4.79
C ILE A 105 -2.39 -0.67 -6.16
N PRO A 106 -3.45 -0.75 -6.99
CA PRO A 106 -3.47 -0.05 -8.27
C PRO A 106 -3.76 1.43 -8.03
N ILE A 107 -2.93 2.31 -8.59
CA ILE A 107 -3.04 3.77 -8.43
C ILE A 107 -3.31 4.40 -9.79
N LEU A 108 -4.29 5.31 -9.83
CA LEU A 108 -4.55 6.15 -11.00
C LEU A 108 -3.50 7.24 -11.08
N GLY A 109 -2.55 7.08 -12.02
CA GLY A 109 -1.45 8.01 -12.19
C GLY A 109 -0.40 7.51 -13.19
N ASP A 110 0.60 8.36 -13.45
CA ASP A 110 1.73 8.02 -14.34
C ASP A 110 2.80 7.24 -13.57
N LEU A 111 2.60 5.94 -13.49
CA LEU A 111 3.44 4.97 -12.79
C LEU A 111 3.87 3.83 -13.71
N ALA A 112 4.95 3.16 -13.37
CA ALA A 112 5.23 1.83 -13.93
C ALA A 112 4.12 0.84 -13.50
N ARG A 113 3.84 -0.17 -14.35
CA ARG A 113 2.85 -1.22 -14.04
C ARG A 113 3.06 -1.83 -12.66
N LYS A 114 4.30 -2.17 -12.32
CA LYS A 114 4.77 -2.49 -10.97
C LYS A 114 5.81 -1.44 -10.62
N HIS A 115 5.55 -0.59 -9.65
CA HIS A 115 6.38 0.57 -9.35
C HIS A 115 7.25 0.38 -8.11
N LEU A 116 6.69 -0.24 -7.08
CA LEU A 116 7.42 -0.66 -5.88
C LEU A 116 6.72 -1.85 -5.22
N LYS A 117 7.47 -2.54 -4.35
CA LYS A 117 6.95 -3.58 -3.48
C LYS A 117 7.21 -3.21 -2.02
N LEU A 118 6.21 -3.42 -1.19
CA LEU A 118 6.34 -3.38 0.26
C LEU A 118 6.35 -4.80 0.78
N ASN A 119 7.35 -5.13 1.61
CA ASN A 119 7.47 -6.44 2.23
C ASN A 119 7.47 -6.28 3.76
N ARG A 120 6.47 -6.84 4.43
CA ARG A 120 6.38 -6.90 5.89
C ARG A 120 7.30 -8.00 6.41
N THR A 121 8.23 -7.62 7.28
CA THR A 121 9.19 -8.50 7.93
C THR A 121 9.10 -8.37 9.45
N SER A 122 9.83 -9.21 10.17
CA SER A 122 9.97 -9.08 11.64
C SER A 122 10.60 -7.74 12.06
N SER A 123 11.38 -7.11 11.18
CA SER A 123 12.05 -5.81 11.44
C SER A 123 11.19 -4.60 11.05
N GLY A 124 10.07 -4.80 10.34
CA GLY A 124 9.21 -3.74 9.82
C GLY A 124 8.92 -3.90 8.34
N TYR A 125 8.67 -2.79 7.65
CA TYR A 125 8.36 -2.79 6.22
C TYR A 125 9.57 -2.41 5.39
N LEU A 126 9.98 -3.29 4.48
CA LEU A 126 11.00 -3.04 3.47
C LEU A 126 10.33 -2.57 2.18
N LEU A 127 10.72 -1.40 1.69
CA LEU A 127 10.37 -0.89 0.38
C LEU A 127 11.43 -1.36 -0.62
N GLU A 128 11.02 -2.02 -1.70
CA GLU A 128 11.83 -2.42 -2.84
C GLU A 128 11.37 -1.65 -4.07
N PRO A 129 12.16 -0.73 -4.63
CA PRO A 129 11.77 0.06 -5.79
C PRO A 129 11.93 -0.74 -7.08
N PHE A 130 10.96 -0.60 -8.02
CA PHE A 130 11.04 -1.06 -9.41
C PHE A 130 11.04 0.13 -10.38
N GLY A 131 10.53 1.30 -9.94
CA GLY A 131 10.55 2.57 -10.63
C GLY A 131 11.29 3.62 -9.83
N TYR A 132 11.19 4.89 -10.24
CA TYR A 132 11.78 6.00 -9.50
C TYR A 132 10.98 6.27 -8.22
N VAL A 133 11.63 6.11 -7.08
CA VAL A 133 11.06 6.31 -5.74
C VAL A 133 12.02 7.15 -4.91
N THR A 134 11.46 8.09 -4.16
CA THR A 134 12.20 8.75 -3.08
C THR A 134 11.50 8.52 -1.74
N VAL A 135 12.28 8.45 -0.66
CA VAL A 135 11.78 8.46 0.72
C VAL A 135 12.38 9.65 1.43
N ASN A 136 11.52 10.55 1.92
CA ASN A 136 11.93 11.82 2.55
C ASN A 136 12.87 12.65 1.65
N GLY A 137 12.63 12.62 0.32
CA GLY A 137 13.43 13.32 -0.68
C GLY A 137 14.74 12.63 -1.08
N LEU A 138 15.10 11.50 -0.49
CA LEU A 138 16.27 10.71 -0.86
C LEU A 138 15.89 9.63 -1.87
N VAL A 139 16.62 9.55 -3.00
CA VAL A 139 16.39 8.54 -4.03
C VAL A 139 16.72 7.16 -3.48
N ILE A 140 15.79 6.22 -3.66
CA ILE A 140 15.91 4.83 -3.22
C ILE A 140 16.23 3.95 -4.43
N THR A 141 17.38 3.28 -4.37
CA THR A 141 17.84 2.33 -5.40
C THR A 141 17.91 0.89 -4.89
N GLU A 142 17.88 0.72 -3.57
CA GLU A 142 17.96 -0.58 -2.90
C GLU A 142 16.82 -0.75 -1.89
N LYS A 143 16.64 -1.98 -1.38
CA LYS A 143 15.66 -2.26 -0.33
C LYS A 143 15.91 -1.39 0.89
N THR A 144 14.91 -0.61 1.26
CA THR A 144 15.00 0.38 2.35
C THR A 144 13.93 0.12 3.40
N LEU A 145 14.32 0.15 4.68
CA LEU A 145 13.40 0.00 5.80
C LEU A 145 12.62 1.30 6.01
N LEU A 146 11.29 1.21 5.95
CA LEU A 146 10.41 2.34 6.23
C LEU A 146 10.24 2.57 7.73
N ARG A 147 10.15 3.83 8.10
CA ARG A 147 9.88 4.32 9.46
C ARG A 147 8.52 5.01 9.50
N ASP A 148 7.94 5.06 10.68
CA ASP A 148 6.71 5.82 10.91
C ASP A 148 6.89 7.29 10.50
N GLY A 149 5.94 7.80 9.71
CA GLY A 149 5.95 9.15 9.17
C GLY A 149 6.71 9.35 7.87
N ASP A 150 7.38 8.32 7.32
CA ASP A 150 8.11 8.45 6.06
C ASP A 150 7.19 8.89 4.91
N LEU A 151 7.68 9.85 4.12
CA LEU A 151 7.02 10.34 2.91
C LEU A 151 7.64 9.68 1.68
N ILE A 152 6.85 8.88 1.01
CA ILE A 152 7.22 8.16 -0.22
C ILE A 152 6.72 8.96 -1.41
N ASN A 153 7.62 9.40 -2.29
CA ASN A 153 7.27 10.09 -3.51
C ASN A 153 7.57 9.20 -4.71
N LEU A 154 6.60 9.10 -5.62
CA LEU A 154 6.66 8.33 -6.84
C LEU A 154 6.61 9.27 -8.05
N THR A 155 6.83 8.73 -9.25
CA THR A 155 6.62 9.50 -10.50
C THR A 155 5.19 10.04 -10.58
N GLY A 156 4.96 11.02 -11.47
CA GLY A 156 3.64 11.61 -11.64
C GLY A 156 3.15 12.49 -10.48
N GLY A 157 4.03 12.84 -9.51
CA GLY A 157 3.67 13.68 -8.37
C GLY A 157 2.84 12.95 -7.31
N ILE A 158 2.92 11.63 -7.25
CA ILE A 158 2.22 10.83 -6.25
C ILE A 158 3.01 10.85 -4.95
N GLU A 159 2.36 11.29 -3.89
CA GLU A 159 2.91 11.36 -2.55
C GLU A 159 2.10 10.51 -1.59
N ILE A 160 2.79 9.63 -0.86
CA ILE A 160 2.19 8.67 0.06
C ILE A 160 2.94 8.74 1.39
N ARG A 161 2.22 8.98 2.48
CA ARG A 161 2.76 8.88 3.83
C ARG A 161 2.58 7.46 4.36
N PHE A 162 3.67 6.84 4.76
CA PHE A 162 3.67 5.60 5.50
C PHE A 162 3.54 5.91 7.00
N SER A 163 2.60 5.26 7.69
CA SER A 163 2.39 5.47 9.12
C SER A 163 2.09 4.17 9.87
N LYS A 164 2.48 4.14 11.13
CA LYS A 164 2.16 3.07 12.08
C LYS A 164 1.40 3.65 13.25
N ALA A 165 0.19 3.17 13.50
CA ALA A 165 -0.65 3.64 14.61
C ALA A 165 0.02 3.48 15.98
N HIS A 166 0.82 2.40 16.14
CA HIS A 166 1.58 2.11 17.36
C HIS A 166 2.89 1.42 17.01
N PRO A 167 4.02 1.70 17.71
CA PRO A 167 5.32 1.07 17.43
C PRO A 167 5.31 -0.47 17.47
N LEU A 168 4.47 -1.06 18.33
CA LEU A 168 4.31 -2.52 18.45
C LEU A 168 3.33 -3.12 17.44
N SER A 169 2.59 -2.31 16.67
CA SER A 169 1.71 -2.81 15.62
C SER A 169 2.52 -3.19 14.39
N ALA A 170 2.26 -4.38 13.85
CA ALA A 170 2.75 -4.78 12.54
C ALA A 170 1.84 -4.29 11.40
N THR A 171 0.62 -3.81 11.70
CA THR A 171 -0.25 -3.15 10.74
C THR A 171 0.22 -1.72 10.49
N ALA A 172 0.28 -1.33 9.22
CA ALA A 172 0.64 0.01 8.79
C ALA A 172 -0.43 0.61 7.89
N ARG A 173 -0.34 1.90 7.63
CA ARG A 173 -1.27 2.66 6.81
C ARG A 173 -0.51 3.49 5.79
N LEU A 174 -1.07 3.60 4.59
CA LEU A 174 -0.59 4.46 3.53
C LEU A 174 -1.65 5.52 3.26
N ASP A 175 -1.30 6.78 3.52
CA ASP A 175 -2.16 7.94 3.30
C ASP A 175 -1.68 8.74 2.09
N PHE A 176 -2.55 8.94 1.10
CA PHE A 176 -2.24 9.78 -0.04
C PHE A 176 -2.18 11.25 0.38
N GLN A 177 -1.03 11.88 0.23
CA GLN A 177 -0.83 13.31 0.47
C GLN A 177 -1.12 14.13 -0.80
N SER A 178 -1.12 13.49 -1.97
CA SER A 178 -1.51 14.04 -3.26
C SER A 178 -2.99 13.77 -3.57
N THR A 179 -3.49 14.30 -4.69
CA THR A 179 -4.88 14.09 -5.15
C THR A 179 -5.12 12.70 -5.74
N HIS A 180 -4.07 11.89 -5.92
CA HIS A 180 -4.15 10.54 -6.48
C HIS A 180 -4.89 9.59 -5.54
N ARG A 181 -5.50 8.56 -6.13
CA ARG A 181 -6.28 7.54 -5.41
C ARG A 181 -6.06 6.16 -6.02
N THR A 182 -6.43 5.16 -5.27
CA THR A 182 -6.45 3.76 -5.72
C THR A 182 -7.61 3.50 -6.69
N GLN A 183 -7.56 2.36 -7.38
CA GLN A 183 -8.68 1.81 -8.13
C GLN A 183 -8.90 0.35 -7.71
N PRO A 184 -10.06 0.00 -7.08
CA PRO A 184 -11.15 0.91 -6.74
C PRO A 184 -10.73 2.02 -5.78
N TRP A 185 -11.52 3.09 -5.73
CA TRP A 185 -11.22 4.27 -4.93
C TRP A 185 -11.18 3.95 -3.43
N SER A 186 -10.19 4.49 -2.74
CA SER A 186 -10.10 4.46 -1.28
C SER A 186 -9.41 5.73 -0.75
N ASP A 187 -9.73 6.13 0.48
CA ASP A 187 -9.10 7.27 1.17
C ASP A 187 -7.68 6.94 1.60
N ALA A 188 -7.47 5.70 2.04
CA ALA A 188 -6.17 5.19 2.45
C ALA A 188 -6.06 3.68 2.26
N VAL A 189 -4.85 3.15 2.37
CA VAL A 189 -4.58 1.71 2.32
C VAL A 189 -4.13 1.22 3.69
N LEU A 190 -4.72 0.12 4.14
CA LEU A 190 -4.33 -0.57 5.37
C LEU A 190 -3.52 -1.83 5.02
N LEU A 191 -2.26 -1.85 5.38
CA LEU A 191 -1.39 -3.03 5.29
C LEU A 191 -1.62 -3.87 6.55
N MET A 192 -2.72 -4.61 6.57
CA MET A 192 -3.18 -5.31 7.76
C MET A 192 -2.34 -6.56 8.05
N ALA A 193 -1.71 -6.59 9.22
CA ALA A 193 -1.05 -7.77 9.76
C ALA A 193 -2.04 -8.66 10.53
N GLU A 194 -1.73 -8.94 11.80
CA GLU A 194 -2.58 -9.77 12.67
C GLU A 194 -3.87 -9.08 13.09
N SER A 195 -3.85 -7.74 13.27
CA SER A 195 -5.00 -6.98 13.73
C SER A 195 -5.02 -5.55 13.23
N CYS A 196 -6.22 -5.00 13.12
CA CYS A 196 -6.49 -3.62 12.79
C CYS A 196 -7.57 -3.09 13.74
N VAL A 197 -7.36 -1.92 14.33
CA VAL A 197 -8.28 -1.29 15.29
C VAL A 197 -8.87 -0.05 14.68
N LEU A 198 -10.20 0.07 14.72
CA LEU A 198 -10.95 1.26 14.34
C LEU A 198 -11.65 1.79 15.59
N GLY A 199 -11.65 3.10 15.83
CA GLY A 199 -12.32 3.67 16.98
C GLY A 199 -11.83 5.07 17.35
N PRO A 200 -12.25 5.65 18.47
CA PRO A 200 -12.04 7.07 18.80
C PRO A 200 -10.60 7.42 19.18
N ASN A 201 -9.79 6.43 19.58
CA ASN A 201 -8.44 6.70 20.03
C ASN A 201 -7.53 7.12 18.85
N LEU A 202 -6.74 8.18 19.05
CA LEU A 202 -5.78 8.69 18.05
C LEU A 202 -4.66 7.71 17.70
N ARG A 203 -4.48 6.63 18.47
CA ARG A 203 -3.53 5.55 18.21
C ARG A 203 -4.17 4.37 17.50
N ASN A 204 -5.41 4.48 17.05
CA ASN A 204 -6.05 3.46 16.24
C ASN A 204 -5.58 3.56 14.78
N HIS A 205 -5.64 2.46 14.06
CA HIS A 205 -5.26 2.41 12.65
C HIS A 205 -6.22 3.24 11.78
N VAL A 206 -7.51 3.27 12.20
CA VAL A 206 -8.52 4.18 11.66
C VAL A 206 -9.13 4.94 12.83
N VAL A 207 -8.99 6.26 12.81
CA VAL A 207 -9.52 7.13 13.86
C VAL A 207 -10.96 7.52 13.53
N CYS A 208 -11.89 6.99 14.30
CA CYS A 208 -13.34 7.22 14.20
C CYS A 208 -13.79 8.06 15.40
N ARG A 209 -13.62 9.38 15.33
CA ARG A 209 -13.74 10.29 16.49
C ARG A 209 -15.10 10.30 17.18
N ASN A 210 -16.15 9.98 16.42
CA ASN A 210 -17.53 10.02 16.90
C ASN A 210 -18.02 8.69 17.48
N TRP A 211 -17.15 7.65 17.48
CA TRP A 211 -17.49 6.36 18.05
C TRP A 211 -17.25 6.36 19.55
N SER A 212 -18.07 5.60 20.27
CA SER A 212 -17.94 5.39 21.72
C SER A 212 -16.90 4.32 22.06
N GLU A 213 -16.69 3.35 21.17
CA GLU A 213 -15.87 2.18 21.42
C GLU A 213 -15.00 1.79 20.23
N ASP A 214 -14.00 0.94 20.53
CA ASP A 214 -13.14 0.35 19.51
C ASP A 214 -13.73 -0.93 18.93
N ILE A 215 -13.58 -1.11 17.61
CA ILE A 215 -13.70 -2.39 16.94
C ILE A 215 -12.30 -2.90 16.56
N VAL A 216 -12.05 -4.15 16.87
CA VAL A 216 -10.81 -4.84 16.52
C VAL A 216 -11.12 -5.89 15.47
N PHE A 217 -10.58 -5.70 14.26
CA PHE A 217 -10.44 -6.78 13.28
C PHE A 217 -9.17 -7.57 13.58
N PHE A 218 -9.24 -8.88 13.48
CA PHE A 218 -8.05 -9.72 13.62
C PHE A 218 -8.16 -10.98 12.76
N ARG A 219 -6.98 -11.51 12.40
CA ARG A 219 -6.86 -12.68 11.53
C ARG A 219 -6.46 -13.90 12.36
N LYS A 220 -7.13 -15.02 12.09
CA LYS A 220 -6.76 -16.32 12.65
C LYS A 220 -6.97 -17.39 11.56
N ASN A 221 -5.94 -18.15 11.24
CA ASN A 221 -5.99 -19.21 10.22
C ASN A 221 -6.52 -18.71 8.86
N LYS A 222 -6.08 -17.52 8.43
CA LYS A 222 -6.53 -16.80 7.22
C LYS A 222 -7.98 -16.31 7.25
N GLN A 223 -8.77 -16.62 8.28
CA GLN A 223 -10.10 -16.07 8.47
C GLN A 223 -10.04 -14.73 9.19
N LEU A 224 -10.96 -13.84 8.83
CA LEU A 224 -11.12 -12.52 9.44
C LEU A 224 -12.20 -12.60 10.52
N PHE A 225 -11.90 -12.00 11.66
CA PHE A 225 -12.82 -11.87 12.79
C PHE A 225 -12.94 -10.42 13.20
N CYS A 226 -14.07 -10.05 13.77
CA CYS A 226 -14.19 -8.79 14.50
C CYS A 226 -14.56 -9.05 15.97
N LYS A 227 -14.22 -8.07 16.81
CA LYS A 227 -14.55 -8.02 18.21
C LYS A 227 -14.82 -6.56 18.61
N SER A 228 -15.89 -6.35 19.37
CA SER A 228 -16.20 -5.08 20.07
C SER A 228 -16.47 -5.37 21.56
N LEU A 229 -16.35 -4.36 22.37
CA LEU A 229 -16.83 -4.40 23.77
C LEU A 229 -18.33 -4.11 23.85
N GLY A 230 -18.84 -3.24 22.97
CA GLY A 230 -20.25 -2.92 22.86
C GLY A 230 -21.04 -3.95 22.07
N ALA A 231 -22.35 -3.76 22.08
CA ALA A 231 -23.27 -4.55 21.28
C ALA A 231 -23.11 -4.20 19.80
N ILE A 232 -22.86 -5.20 18.97
CA ILE A 232 -22.81 -5.07 17.52
C ILE A 232 -23.70 -6.11 16.84
N SER A 233 -24.10 -5.83 15.62
CA SER A 233 -24.68 -6.82 14.73
C SER A 233 -23.76 -7.07 13.53
N VAL A 234 -23.72 -8.30 13.06
CA VAL A 234 -23.03 -8.68 11.82
C VAL A 234 -24.05 -9.39 10.94
N ASP A 235 -24.25 -8.86 9.73
CA ASP A 235 -25.24 -9.33 8.77
C ASP A 235 -26.67 -9.43 9.40
N GLY A 236 -27.01 -8.41 10.22
CA GLY A 236 -28.29 -8.30 10.92
C GLY A 236 -28.45 -9.25 12.14
N ARG A 237 -27.38 -9.95 12.55
CA ARG A 237 -27.41 -10.85 13.71
C ARG A 237 -26.69 -10.21 14.88
N PRO A 238 -27.34 -10.04 16.05
CA PRO A 238 -26.66 -9.53 17.24
C PRO A 238 -25.53 -10.48 17.67
N ILE A 239 -24.37 -9.89 17.99
CA ILE A 239 -23.16 -10.60 18.35
C ILE A 239 -22.67 -10.15 19.74
N SER A 240 -22.27 -11.10 20.53
CA SER A 240 -21.56 -10.87 21.80
C SER A 240 -20.15 -11.44 21.70
N GLY A 241 -19.15 -10.58 21.91
CA GLY A 241 -17.74 -10.94 21.87
C GLY A 241 -17.16 -10.94 20.46
N LYS A 242 -16.54 -12.06 20.05
CA LYS A 242 -15.89 -12.18 18.73
C LYS A 242 -16.76 -12.97 17.74
N THR A 243 -16.74 -12.56 16.50
CA THR A 243 -17.39 -13.28 15.40
C THR A 243 -16.53 -13.30 14.14
N GLU A 244 -16.69 -14.31 13.31
CA GLU A 244 -16.14 -14.33 11.96
C GLU A 244 -16.87 -13.34 11.07
N VAL A 245 -16.11 -12.61 10.24
CA VAL A 245 -16.63 -11.69 9.22
C VAL A 245 -16.06 -12.07 7.86
N ARG A 246 -16.88 -11.88 6.83
CA ARG A 246 -16.52 -12.15 5.44
C ARG A 246 -16.31 -10.85 4.69
N ASN A 247 -15.72 -10.93 3.51
CA ASN A 247 -15.46 -9.75 2.69
C ASN A 247 -16.73 -9.06 2.14
N ASN A 248 -17.92 -9.57 2.44
CA ASN A 248 -19.21 -8.97 2.10
C ASN A 248 -20.09 -8.73 3.33
N SER A 249 -19.53 -8.78 4.53
CA SER A 249 -20.27 -8.57 5.77
C SER A 249 -20.59 -7.11 6.00
N HIS A 250 -21.76 -6.87 6.56
CA HIS A 250 -22.19 -5.59 7.10
C HIS A 250 -22.16 -5.63 8.62
N ILE A 251 -21.55 -4.62 9.23
CA ILE A 251 -21.36 -4.54 10.68
C ILE A 251 -21.93 -3.23 11.18
N GLU A 252 -22.82 -3.31 12.16
CA GLU A 252 -23.47 -2.16 12.78
C GLU A 252 -23.23 -2.18 14.29
N GLY A 253 -23.00 -1.02 14.85
CA GLY A 253 -22.98 -0.74 16.28
C GLY A 253 -23.97 0.36 16.64
N GLU A 254 -23.92 0.88 17.86
CA GLU A 254 -24.81 1.93 18.31
C GLU A 254 -24.61 3.24 17.55
N ASP A 255 -23.35 3.60 17.25
CA ASP A 255 -22.93 4.87 16.66
C ASP A 255 -22.13 4.74 15.37
N PHE A 256 -22.14 3.55 14.75
CA PHE A 256 -21.43 3.31 13.49
C PHE A 256 -22.08 2.23 12.62
N SER A 257 -21.79 2.31 11.34
CA SER A 257 -22.05 1.29 10.35
C SER A 257 -20.84 1.13 9.44
N MET A 258 -20.55 -0.08 9.00
CA MET A 258 -19.51 -0.35 8.03
C MET A 258 -19.83 -1.58 7.18
N THR A 259 -19.32 -1.56 5.96
CA THR A 259 -19.47 -2.67 5.01
C THR A 259 -18.11 -3.11 4.50
N LEU A 260 -17.88 -4.42 4.45
CA LEU A 260 -16.75 -5.02 3.75
C LEU A 260 -17.19 -5.35 2.33
N GLU A 261 -16.38 -5.01 1.35
CA GLU A 261 -16.66 -5.24 -0.07
C GLU A 261 -15.53 -6.03 -0.72
N PRO A 262 -15.82 -7.21 -1.33
CA PRO A 262 -14.82 -7.99 -2.03
C PRO A 262 -14.37 -7.26 -3.28
N LEU A 263 -13.08 -7.37 -3.62
CA LEU A 263 -12.58 -6.89 -4.90
C LEU A 263 -12.85 -7.95 -5.97
N THR A 264 -13.71 -7.60 -6.93
CA THR A 264 -13.89 -8.39 -8.15
C THR A 264 -12.71 -8.11 -9.10
N SER A 265 -12.06 -9.17 -9.56
CA SER A 265 -10.99 -9.13 -10.58
C SER A 265 -11.56 -8.82 -11.95
#